data_115839f9fddc74e72d8dcc3b2156b93b
#
_entry.id   115839f9fddc74e72d8dcc3b2156b93b
#
_cell.length_a   1.000
_cell.length_b   1.000
_cell.length_c   1.000
_cell.angle_alpha   90.00
_cell.angle_beta   90.00
_cell.angle_gamma   90.00
#
_symmetry.space_group_name_H-M   'P 1'
#
loop_
_entity.id
_entity.type
_entity.pdbx_description
1 polymer ?
#
loop_
_entity_poly.entity_id
_entity_poly.type
_entity_poly.pdbx_seq_one_letter_code
_entity_poly.pdbx_strand_id
1 'polypeptide(L)'
;HTRNTAEKLQAALGADVKIEWAMRYGNPNVKKVFKSLAASCEKVLVMPMFAQYAAQTSAACVDEVLSTMLKMRSQPSLRTVRDYHLEPAYIDALAAQVKASWEQFGRHDEVGGMLVMSFHGIPKKSSELGDVYERQCKETAAALAERLELREGSWMVAFQSRFGREEWLTPYTLPTVQRLGKTCSRVDVICPGFAADCLETLEEIGDELRCAYQLENPDGAFHYIPALN
;
A
#
# COMPACT_ATOMS: atom_id res chain seq x y z
N HIS A 1 -7.48 11.16 4.43
CA HIS A 1 -6.50 10.31 5.12
C HIS A 1 -5.15 11.02 5.27
N THR A 2 -4.39 11.36 4.21
CA THR A 2 -3.03 11.94 4.29
C THR A 2 -2.89 13.10 5.29
N ARG A 3 -3.86 14.04 5.32
CA ARG A 3 -3.86 15.14 6.30
C ARG A 3 -3.99 14.61 7.73
N ASN A 4 -4.93 13.71 7.99
CA ASN A 4 -5.14 13.14 9.31
C ASN A 4 -3.90 12.39 9.82
N THR A 5 -3.22 11.66 8.92
CA THR A 5 -1.95 10.99 9.25
C THR A 5 -0.88 11.99 9.65
N ALA A 6 -0.76 13.11 8.92
CA ALA A 6 0.19 14.18 9.27
C ALA A 6 -0.14 14.86 10.60
N GLU A 7 -1.43 15.10 10.88
CA GLU A 7 -1.90 15.68 12.16
C GLU A 7 -1.61 14.73 13.35
N LYS A 8 -1.89 13.43 13.19
CA LYS A 8 -1.56 12.40 14.21
C LYS A 8 -0.05 12.31 14.44
N LEU A 9 0.75 12.35 13.36
CA LEU A 9 2.21 12.30 13.44
C LEU A 9 2.76 13.56 14.11
N GLN A 10 2.23 14.76 13.81
CA GLN A 10 2.61 15.99 14.48
C GLN A 10 2.33 15.93 15.98
N ALA A 11 1.17 15.38 16.36
CA ALA A 11 0.83 15.21 17.79
C ALA A 11 1.77 14.22 18.49
N ALA A 12 2.19 13.16 17.82
CA ALA A 12 3.08 12.15 18.39
C ALA A 12 4.53 12.63 18.52
N LEU A 13 5.03 13.45 17.58
CA LEU A 13 6.41 13.93 17.56
C LEU A 13 6.62 15.27 18.28
N GLY A 14 5.55 15.95 18.67
CA GLY A 14 5.63 17.22 19.39
C GLY A 14 6.07 18.40 18.51
N ALA A 15 6.52 19.49 19.17
CA ALA A 15 6.82 20.77 18.51
C ALA A 15 8.23 20.86 17.87
N ASP A 16 9.13 19.94 18.22
CA ASP A 16 10.52 19.98 17.74
C ASP A 16 10.64 19.57 16.26
N VAL A 17 9.63 18.92 15.72
CA VAL A 17 9.55 18.49 14.33
C VAL A 17 8.32 19.11 13.67
N LYS A 18 8.50 19.82 12.58
CA LYS A 18 7.40 20.37 11.79
C LYS A 18 6.95 19.34 10.75
N ILE A 19 5.70 18.89 10.82
CA ILE A 19 5.11 17.95 9.88
C ILE A 19 4.23 18.71 8.88
N GLU A 20 4.47 18.46 7.60
CA GLU A 20 3.65 18.95 6.51
C GLU A 20 3.31 17.77 5.57
N TRP A 21 2.19 17.87 4.89
CA TRP A 21 1.76 16.87 3.92
C TRP A 21 1.59 17.48 2.55
N ALA A 22 1.81 16.70 1.52
CA ALA A 22 1.66 17.14 0.14
C ALA A 22 1.24 15.99 -0.77
N MET A 23 0.62 16.35 -1.90
CA MET A 23 0.22 15.42 -2.93
C MET A 23 1.15 15.53 -4.14
N ARG A 24 1.59 14.39 -4.69
CA ARG A 24 2.36 14.37 -5.94
C ARG A 24 1.53 14.93 -7.10
N TYR A 25 0.27 14.54 -7.14
CA TYR A 25 -0.74 15.05 -8.08
C TYR A 25 -1.89 15.67 -7.28
N GLY A 26 -2.17 16.95 -7.49
CA GLY A 26 -3.21 17.67 -6.77
C GLY A 26 -2.68 18.67 -5.74
N ASN A 27 -3.49 18.98 -4.73
CA ASN A 27 -3.20 19.98 -3.71
C ASN A 27 -3.35 19.44 -2.28
N PRO A 28 -2.51 19.93 -1.33
CA PRO A 28 -1.39 20.87 -1.52
C PRO A 28 -0.27 20.21 -2.33
N ASN A 29 0.30 20.98 -3.27
CA ASN A 29 1.29 20.48 -4.20
C ASN A 29 2.68 20.36 -3.54
N VAL A 30 3.41 19.27 -3.80
CA VAL A 30 4.76 18.98 -3.28
C VAL A 30 5.71 20.18 -3.44
N LYS A 31 5.76 20.83 -4.62
CA LYS A 31 6.67 21.99 -4.87
C LYS A 31 6.43 23.13 -3.89
N LYS A 32 5.15 23.47 -3.64
CA LYS A 32 4.79 24.59 -2.75
C LYS A 32 5.13 24.26 -1.30
N VAL A 33 4.75 23.07 -0.86
CA VAL A 33 5.00 22.62 0.52
C VAL A 33 6.48 22.50 0.79
N PHE A 34 7.24 21.86 -0.10
CA PHE A 34 8.70 21.74 0.04
C PHE A 34 9.41 23.11 0.11
N LYS A 35 9.05 24.06 -0.76
CA LYS A 35 9.60 25.42 -0.70
C LYS A 35 9.29 26.11 0.62
N SER A 36 8.08 25.95 1.16
CA SER A 36 7.68 26.53 2.45
C SER A 36 8.49 25.92 3.60
N LEU A 37 8.66 24.60 3.62
CA LEU A 37 9.49 23.93 4.63
C LEU A 37 10.95 24.35 4.54
N ALA A 38 11.54 24.37 3.35
CA ALA A 38 12.92 24.74 3.11
C ALA A 38 13.25 26.21 3.46
N ALA A 39 12.24 27.07 3.49
CA ALA A 39 12.41 28.47 3.95
C ALA A 39 12.52 28.60 5.47
N SER A 40 12.08 27.59 6.24
CA SER A 40 12.02 27.61 7.71
C SER A 40 12.79 26.49 8.39
N CYS A 41 13.24 25.47 7.64
CA CYS A 41 13.91 24.29 8.16
C CYS A 41 15.22 24.04 7.39
N GLU A 42 16.32 23.90 8.13
CA GLU A 42 17.63 23.55 7.56
C GLU A 42 17.74 22.09 7.13
N LYS A 43 16.90 21.20 7.72
CA LYS A 43 16.86 19.77 7.45
C LYS A 43 15.44 19.37 7.10
N VAL A 44 15.26 18.65 6.00
CA VAL A 44 13.96 18.13 5.55
C VAL A 44 14.09 16.64 5.31
N LEU A 45 13.16 15.87 5.89
CA LEU A 45 12.95 14.47 5.58
C LEU A 45 11.70 14.35 4.68
N VAL A 46 11.83 13.66 3.55
CA VAL A 46 10.72 13.32 2.67
C VAL A 46 10.40 11.84 2.83
N MET A 47 9.17 11.55 3.21
CA MET A 47 8.67 10.19 3.36
C MET A 47 7.49 9.97 2.41
N PRO A 48 7.71 9.35 1.23
CA PRO A 48 6.61 8.90 0.38
C PRO A 48 5.75 7.87 1.12
N MET A 49 4.43 8.01 1.05
CA MET A 49 3.50 7.11 1.74
C MET A 49 3.23 5.82 0.94
N PHE A 50 4.31 5.23 0.41
CA PHE A 50 4.33 3.96 -0.30
C PHE A 50 5.35 3.05 0.38
N ALA A 51 4.89 1.95 0.96
CA ALA A 51 5.77 1.04 1.69
C ALA A 51 6.78 0.36 0.76
N GLN A 52 6.35 -0.06 -0.43
CA GLN A 52 7.18 -0.63 -1.47
C GLN A 52 7.64 0.48 -2.43
N TYR A 53 8.90 0.45 -2.81
CA TYR A 53 9.45 1.36 -3.81
C TYR A 53 8.99 0.99 -5.22
N ALA A 54 8.57 1.98 -5.98
CA ALA A 54 8.42 1.90 -7.42
C ALA A 54 8.85 3.22 -8.08
N ALA A 55 9.29 3.14 -9.35
CA ALA A 55 9.64 4.33 -10.12
C ALA A 55 8.43 5.29 -10.26
N GLN A 56 7.24 4.72 -10.41
CA GLN A 56 5.99 5.48 -10.57
C GLN A 56 5.49 6.12 -9.27
N THR A 57 5.95 5.70 -8.11
CA THR A 57 5.48 6.14 -6.80
C THR A 57 6.56 6.87 -6.00
N SER A 58 7.37 6.15 -5.23
CA SER A 58 8.40 6.74 -4.36
C SER A 58 9.39 7.59 -5.14
N ALA A 59 9.90 7.09 -6.28
CA ALA A 59 10.83 7.87 -7.10
C ALA A 59 10.17 9.12 -7.66
N ALA A 60 8.96 9.02 -8.21
CA ALA A 60 8.25 10.18 -8.76
C ALA A 60 8.00 11.28 -7.72
N CYS A 61 7.78 10.92 -6.44
CA CYS A 61 7.66 11.90 -5.35
C CYS A 61 9.01 12.58 -5.06
N VAL A 62 10.09 11.80 -4.98
CA VAL A 62 11.44 12.30 -4.72
C VAL A 62 11.94 13.16 -5.88
N ASP A 63 11.73 12.76 -7.12
CA ASP A 63 12.10 13.52 -8.33
C ASP A 63 11.46 14.93 -8.33
N GLU A 64 10.22 15.04 -7.88
CA GLU A 64 9.53 16.33 -7.78
C GLU A 64 10.19 17.26 -6.74
N VAL A 65 10.61 16.69 -5.60
CA VAL A 65 11.35 17.43 -4.56
C VAL A 65 12.71 17.83 -5.08
N LEU A 66 13.48 16.92 -5.67
CA LEU A 66 14.82 17.18 -6.22
C LEU A 66 14.77 18.23 -7.33
N SER A 67 13.82 18.13 -8.27
CA SER A 67 13.63 19.10 -9.34
C SER A 67 13.30 20.52 -8.83
N THR A 68 12.62 20.57 -7.67
CA THR A 68 12.34 21.85 -7.00
C THR A 68 13.58 22.38 -6.29
N MET A 69 14.32 21.51 -5.59
CA MET A 69 15.53 21.86 -4.86
C MET A 69 16.64 22.40 -5.79
N LEU A 70 16.81 21.81 -6.99
CA LEU A 70 17.78 22.27 -8.00
C LEU A 70 17.57 23.74 -8.44
N LYS A 71 16.38 24.30 -8.25
CA LYS A 71 16.06 25.69 -8.58
C LYS A 71 16.22 26.64 -7.39
N MET A 72 16.61 26.13 -6.23
CA MET A 72 16.77 26.92 -5.02
C MET A 72 18.21 27.38 -4.85
N ARG A 73 18.40 28.63 -4.41
CA ARG A 73 19.71 29.20 -4.14
C ARG A 73 20.29 28.67 -2.82
N SER A 74 19.45 28.63 -1.78
CA SER A 74 19.75 28.00 -0.49
C SER A 74 18.97 26.69 -0.41
N GLN A 75 19.66 25.59 -0.25
CA GLN A 75 19.08 24.24 -0.22
C GLN A 75 19.14 23.68 1.20
N PRO A 76 18.06 23.06 1.69
CA PRO A 76 18.11 22.35 2.98
C PRO A 76 18.91 21.05 2.86
N SER A 77 19.38 20.52 3.97
CA SER A 77 19.87 19.15 4.03
C SER A 77 18.68 18.19 3.83
N LEU A 78 18.69 17.45 2.72
CA LEU A 78 17.60 16.55 2.34
C LEU A 78 17.92 15.10 2.70
N ARG A 79 16.95 14.42 3.31
CA ARG A 79 16.90 12.97 3.43
C ARG A 79 15.60 12.44 2.86
N THR A 80 15.63 11.23 2.32
CA THR A 80 14.44 10.56 1.77
C THR A 80 14.33 9.16 2.35
N VAL A 81 13.11 8.74 2.67
CA VAL A 81 12.80 7.33 2.92
C VAL A 81 12.50 6.70 1.57
N ARG A 82 13.28 5.70 1.19
CA ARG A 82 13.12 5.01 -0.09
C ARG A 82 11.96 4.03 -0.07
N ASP A 83 11.91 3.21 0.97
CA ASP A 83 10.88 2.21 1.23
C ASP A 83 10.87 1.86 2.73
N TYR A 84 9.80 1.21 3.20
CA TYR A 84 9.67 0.68 4.56
C TYR A 84 8.89 -0.65 4.57
N HIS A 85 8.96 -1.37 3.46
CA HIS A 85 8.17 -2.58 3.17
C HIS A 85 8.43 -3.76 4.12
N LEU A 86 9.59 -3.81 4.79
CA LEU A 86 9.95 -4.80 5.82
C LEU A 86 10.13 -4.18 7.21
N GLU A 87 9.77 -2.89 7.40
CA GLU A 87 9.84 -2.27 8.71
C GLU A 87 8.96 -3.04 9.70
N PRO A 88 9.51 -3.55 10.83
CA PRO A 88 8.74 -4.39 11.75
C PRO A 88 7.45 -3.74 12.24
N ALA A 89 7.49 -2.44 12.56
CA ALA A 89 6.31 -1.69 13.01
C ALA A 89 5.22 -1.63 11.92
N TYR A 90 5.61 -1.58 10.64
CA TYR A 90 4.66 -1.61 9.53
C TYR A 90 4.01 -2.99 9.38
N ILE A 91 4.80 -4.05 9.43
CA ILE A 91 4.29 -5.43 9.39
C ILE A 91 3.39 -5.72 10.58
N ASP A 92 3.76 -5.24 11.79
CA ASP A 92 2.93 -5.38 12.99
C ASP A 92 1.59 -4.66 12.87
N ALA A 93 1.58 -3.46 12.29
CA ALA A 93 0.36 -2.72 12.05
C ALA A 93 -0.57 -3.43 11.05
N LEU A 94 -0.03 -3.98 9.95
CA LEU A 94 -0.80 -4.79 9.01
C LEU A 94 -1.36 -6.06 9.68
N ALA A 95 -0.53 -6.74 10.48
CA ALA A 95 -0.95 -7.93 11.22
C ALA A 95 -2.08 -7.61 12.22
N ALA A 96 -2.03 -6.44 12.86
CA ALA A 96 -3.10 -5.99 13.77
C ALA A 96 -4.43 -5.81 13.03
N GLN A 97 -4.42 -5.26 11.81
CA GLN A 97 -5.64 -5.14 10.99
C GLN A 97 -6.23 -6.50 10.63
N VAL A 98 -5.40 -7.46 10.24
CA VAL A 98 -5.86 -8.83 9.95
C VAL A 98 -6.43 -9.48 11.21
N LYS A 99 -5.76 -9.37 12.36
CA LYS A 99 -6.22 -9.93 13.64
C LYS A 99 -7.54 -9.30 14.09
N ALA A 100 -7.73 -7.99 13.92
CA ALA A 100 -9.01 -7.33 14.21
C ALA A 100 -10.15 -7.87 13.34
N SER A 101 -9.89 -8.18 12.07
CA SER A 101 -10.86 -8.87 11.20
C SER A 101 -11.15 -10.29 11.70
N TRP A 102 -10.15 -11.02 12.16
CA TRP A 102 -10.34 -12.36 12.74
C TRP A 102 -11.11 -12.37 14.06
N GLU A 103 -10.96 -11.33 14.88
CA GLU A 103 -11.77 -11.17 16.10
C GLU A 103 -13.25 -11.05 15.78
N GLN A 104 -13.58 -10.42 14.65
CA GLN A 104 -14.97 -10.24 14.22
C GLN A 104 -15.52 -11.47 13.46
N PHE A 105 -14.73 -12.11 12.61
CA PHE A 105 -15.20 -13.11 11.63
C PHE A 105 -14.56 -14.49 11.78
N GLY A 106 -13.66 -14.69 12.74
CA GLY A 106 -12.84 -15.89 12.85
C GLY A 106 -11.67 -15.91 11.88
N ARG A 107 -10.79 -16.89 11.97
CA ARG A 107 -9.66 -17.08 11.04
C ARG A 107 -10.14 -17.70 9.74
N HIS A 108 -9.72 -17.14 8.60
CA HIS A 108 -10.07 -17.65 7.26
C HIS A 108 -9.53 -19.07 7.03
N ASP A 109 -8.32 -19.36 7.51
CA ASP A 109 -7.63 -20.64 7.29
C ASP A 109 -8.20 -21.82 8.11
N GLU A 110 -9.04 -21.55 9.12
CA GLU A 110 -9.77 -22.59 9.86
C GLU A 110 -11.01 -23.09 9.11
N VAL A 111 -11.51 -22.30 8.17
CA VAL A 111 -12.72 -22.63 7.38
C VAL A 111 -12.41 -22.92 5.90
N GLY A 112 -11.15 -23.19 5.57
CA GLY A 112 -10.73 -23.43 4.18
C GLY A 112 -10.78 -22.19 3.30
N GLY A 113 -10.61 -21.03 3.90
CA GLY A 113 -10.55 -19.74 3.23
C GLY A 113 -9.14 -19.34 2.77
N MET A 114 -9.05 -18.24 2.06
CA MET A 114 -7.82 -17.67 1.48
C MET A 114 -7.64 -16.21 1.88
N LEU A 115 -6.44 -15.82 2.34
CA LEU A 115 -6.04 -14.42 2.46
C LEU A 115 -5.35 -13.98 1.17
N VAL A 116 -5.97 -13.06 0.44
CA VAL A 116 -5.37 -12.44 -0.75
C VAL A 116 -4.71 -11.13 -0.33
N MET A 117 -3.40 -11.03 -0.51
CA MET A 117 -2.63 -9.81 -0.33
C MET A 117 -2.52 -9.12 -1.68
N SER A 118 -3.42 -8.15 -1.93
CA SER A 118 -3.53 -7.46 -3.20
C SER A 118 -2.69 -6.19 -3.21
N PHE A 119 -1.83 -6.05 -4.21
CA PHE A 119 -1.01 -4.86 -4.43
C PHE A 119 -1.43 -4.18 -5.73
N HIS A 120 -1.25 -2.86 -5.83
CA HIS A 120 -1.42 -2.20 -7.12
C HIS A 120 -0.43 -2.78 -8.13
N GLY A 121 -0.91 -3.20 -9.29
CA GLY A 121 -0.04 -3.70 -10.36
C GLY A 121 0.86 -2.60 -10.94
N ILE A 122 1.94 -3.03 -11.57
CA ILE A 122 2.75 -2.18 -12.46
C ILE A 122 3.03 -2.97 -13.76
N PRO A 123 3.39 -2.31 -14.86
CA PRO A 123 3.82 -3.01 -16.07
C PRO A 123 4.98 -3.95 -15.77
N LYS A 124 4.92 -5.18 -16.24
CA LYS A 124 5.96 -6.21 -16.07
C LYS A 124 7.32 -5.73 -16.56
N LYS A 125 7.32 -4.94 -17.63
CA LYS A 125 8.51 -4.29 -18.18
C LYS A 125 9.25 -3.43 -17.13
N SER A 126 8.57 -2.84 -16.15
CA SER A 126 9.22 -2.08 -15.07
C SER A 126 10.15 -2.99 -14.27
N SER A 127 9.68 -4.18 -13.88
CA SER A 127 10.52 -5.18 -13.18
C SER A 127 11.69 -5.66 -14.04
N GLU A 128 11.47 -5.89 -15.33
CA GLU A 128 12.53 -6.27 -16.29
C GLU A 128 13.60 -5.18 -16.44
N LEU A 129 13.24 -3.91 -16.27
CA LEU A 129 14.14 -2.76 -16.27
C LEU A 129 14.80 -2.50 -14.91
N GLY A 130 14.57 -3.36 -13.91
CA GLY A 130 15.23 -3.31 -12.60
C GLY A 130 14.43 -2.64 -11.49
N ASP A 131 13.12 -2.36 -11.69
CA ASP A 131 12.27 -1.93 -10.59
C ASP A 131 12.11 -3.05 -9.55
N VAL A 132 12.29 -2.71 -8.29
CA VAL A 132 12.30 -3.68 -7.19
C VAL A 132 10.92 -3.95 -6.61
N TYR A 133 9.88 -3.28 -7.11
CA TYR A 133 8.54 -3.28 -6.56
C TYR A 133 7.94 -4.69 -6.37
N GLU A 134 7.98 -5.52 -7.43
CA GLU A 134 7.45 -6.88 -7.38
C GLU A 134 8.09 -7.71 -6.26
N ARG A 135 9.42 -7.64 -6.14
CA ARG A 135 10.16 -8.32 -5.09
C ARG A 135 9.73 -7.81 -3.71
N GLN A 136 9.65 -6.50 -3.52
CA GLN A 136 9.26 -5.89 -2.24
C GLN A 136 7.80 -6.20 -1.86
N CYS A 137 6.89 -6.31 -2.81
CA CYS A 137 5.52 -6.78 -2.56
C CYS A 137 5.51 -8.21 -2.02
N LYS A 138 6.26 -9.11 -2.65
CA LYS A 138 6.39 -10.51 -2.21
C LYS A 138 7.06 -10.64 -0.84
N GLU A 139 8.08 -9.83 -0.58
CA GLU A 139 8.78 -9.77 0.73
C GLU A 139 7.84 -9.27 1.84
N THR A 140 7.05 -8.21 1.59
CA THR A 140 6.02 -7.74 2.53
C THR A 140 4.99 -8.83 2.83
N ALA A 141 4.51 -9.50 1.79
CA ALA A 141 3.51 -10.56 1.95
C ALA A 141 4.05 -11.74 2.76
N ALA A 142 5.28 -12.17 2.49
CA ALA A 142 5.93 -13.25 3.23
C ALA A 142 6.14 -12.86 4.70
N ALA A 143 6.62 -11.64 4.98
CA ALA A 143 6.81 -11.14 6.34
C ALA A 143 5.48 -11.04 7.11
N LEU A 144 4.40 -10.61 6.45
CA LEU A 144 3.07 -10.57 7.04
C LEU A 144 2.52 -11.98 7.31
N ALA A 145 2.71 -12.91 6.38
CA ALA A 145 2.30 -14.31 6.55
C ALA A 145 3.03 -14.97 7.72
N GLU A 146 4.34 -14.75 7.86
CA GLU A 146 5.14 -15.21 8.99
C GLU A 146 4.65 -14.61 10.30
N ARG A 147 4.41 -13.28 10.36
CA ARG A 147 3.91 -12.57 11.54
C ARG A 147 2.53 -13.07 12.00
N LEU A 148 1.70 -13.54 11.08
CA LEU A 148 0.37 -14.08 11.33
C LEU A 148 0.37 -15.60 11.53
N GLU A 149 1.51 -16.25 11.40
CA GLU A 149 1.66 -17.72 11.48
C GLU A 149 0.69 -18.43 10.51
N LEU A 150 0.62 -17.92 9.27
CA LEU A 150 -0.26 -18.49 8.25
C LEU A 150 0.30 -19.81 7.72
N ARG A 151 -0.60 -20.76 7.53
CA ARG A 151 -0.25 -22.04 6.89
C ARG A 151 0.08 -21.83 5.41
N GLU A 152 1.01 -22.59 4.90
CA GLU A 152 1.28 -22.64 3.46
C GLU A 152 0.00 -22.97 2.68
N GLY A 153 -0.24 -22.25 1.60
CA GLY A 153 -1.45 -22.42 0.78
C GLY A 153 -2.71 -21.73 1.30
N SER A 154 -2.67 -21.06 2.50
CA SER A 154 -3.80 -20.26 3.01
C SER A 154 -3.74 -18.77 2.66
N TRP A 155 -2.72 -18.35 1.96
CA TRP A 155 -2.53 -16.97 1.51
C TRP A 155 -1.86 -16.91 0.14
N MET A 156 -2.01 -15.76 -0.52
CA MET A 156 -1.36 -15.52 -1.81
C MET A 156 -1.21 -14.02 -2.11
N VAL A 157 -0.27 -13.71 -3.01
CA VAL A 157 -0.10 -12.36 -3.59
C VAL A 157 -0.89 -12.27 -4.89
N ALA A 158 -1.53 -11.12 -5.12
CA ALA A 158 -2.14 -10.77 -6.39
C ALA A 158 -1.94 -9.27 -6.68
N PHE A 159 -2.16 -8.87 -7.94
CA PHE A 159 -1.98 -7.50 -8.41
C PHE A 159 -3.27 -6.96 -9.03
N GLN A 160 -3.72 -5.80 -8.54
CA GLN A 160 -4.94 -5.11 -8.94
C GLN A 160 -4.69 -3.94 -9.89
N SER A 161 -5.76 -3.28 -10.31
CA SER A 161 -5.76 -1.99 -11.02
C SER A 161 -5.02 -2.03 -12.36
N ARG A 162 -5.10 -3.15 -13.08
CA ARG A 162 -4.50 -3.28 -14.41
C ARG A 162 -5.09 -2.25 -15.36
N PHE A 163 -4.22 -1.49 -16.02
CA PHE A 163 -4.62 -0.46 -16.97
C PHE A 163 -3.92 -0.62 -18.33
N GLY A 164 -4.66 -0.34 -19.41
CA GLY A 164 -4.10 -0.34 -20.76
C GLY A 164 -3.86 -1.73 -21.34
N ARG A 165 -2.99 -1.81 -22.40
CA ARG A 165 -2.77 -3.02 -23.19
C ARG A 165 -1.49 -3.79 -22.86
N GLU A 166 -0.62 -3.17 -22.07
CA GLU A 166 0.66 -3.79 -21.68
C GLU A 166 0.42 -4.98 -20.75
N GLU A 167 1.40 -5.88 -20.68
CA GLU A 167 1.44 -6.94 -19.68
C GLU A 167 1.85 -6.35 -18.34
N TRP A 168 1.06 -6.61 -17.30
CA TRP A 168 1.31 -6.20 -15.93
C TRP A 168 1.70 -7.37 -15.06
N LEU A 169 2.18 -7.10 -13.84
CA LEU A 169 2.49 -8.14 -12.86
C LEU A 169 1.28 -9.04 -12.62
N THR A 170 1.54 -10.32 -12.45
CA THR A 170 0.53 -11.37 -12.26
C THR A 170 0.80 -12.17 -10.98
N PRO A 171 -0.22 -12.88 -10.43
CA PRO A 171 -1.58 -13.05 -10.93
C PRO A 171 -2.45 -11.79 -10.74
N TYR A 172 -3.40 -11.54 -11.63
CA TYR A 172 -4.35 -10.44 -11.48
C TYR A 172 -5.39 -10.75 -10.40
N THR A 173 -5.71 -9.77 -9.55
CA THR A 173 -6.60 -9.94 -8.39
C THR A 173 -7.98 -10.39 -8.78
N LEU A 174 -8.65 -9.71 -9.72
CA LEU A 174 -10.02 -10.02 -10.12
C LEU A 174 -10.21 -11.47 -10.61
N PRO A 175 -9.50 -11.95 -11.66
CA PRO A 175 -9.70 -13.35 -12.13
C PRO A 175 -9.23 -14.37 -11.09
N THR A 176 -8.32 -14.01 -10.20
CA THR A 176 -7.88 -14.88 -9.10
C THR A 176 -9.01 -15.07 -8.09
N VAL A 177 -9.65 -13.99 -7.64
CA VAL A 177 -10.74 -14.07 -6.67
C VAL A 177 -11.99 -14.73 -7.26
N GLN A 178 -12.29 -14.51 -8.53
CA GLN A 178 -13.36 -15.26 -9.23
C GLN A 178 -13.08 -16.78 -9.21
N ARG A 179 -11.86 -17.20 -9.47
CA ARG A 179 -11.48 -18.62 -9.38
C ARG A 179 -11.58 -19.14 -7.95
N LEU A 180 -11.14 -18.36 -6.95
CA LEU A 180 -11.26 -18.72 -5.53
C LEU A 180 -12.74 -18.86 -5.10
N GLY A 181 -13.65 -18.07 -5.65
CA GLY A 181 -15.10 -18.22 -5.42
C GLY A 181 -15.61 -19.62 -5.71
N LYS A 182 -15.01 -20.33 -6.68
CA LYS A 182 -15.39 -21.71 -7.02
C LYS A 182 -14.84 -22.78 -6.09
N THR A 183 -13.85 -22.45 -5.26
CA THR A 183 -13.07 -23.44 -4.49
C THR A 183 -12.94 -23.12 -3.00
N CYS A 184 -13.11 -21.88 -2.61
CA CYS A 184 -12.96 -21.41 -1.24
C CYS A 184 -14.28 -20.90 -0.70
N SER A 185 -14.64 -21.34 0.51
CA SER A 185 -15.83 -20.84 1.23
C SER A 185 -15.71 -19.40 1.70
N ARG A 186 -14.46 -18.90 1.79
CA ARG A 186 -14.18 -17.54 2.26
C ARG A 186 -12.93 -16.95 1.60
N VAL A 187 -12.99 -15.67 1.25
CA VAL A 187 -11.85 -14.88 0.81
C VAL A 187 -11.75 -13.60 1.64
N ASP A 188 -10.64 -13.43 2.31
CA ASP A 188 -10.27 -12.17 2.95
C ASP A 188 -9.24 -11.44 2.08
N VAL A 189 -9.37 -10.13 1.92
CA VAL A 189 -8.46 -9.33 1.08
C VAL A 189 -7.89 -8.18 1.89
N ILE A 190 -6.56 -8.05 1.91
CA ILE A 190 -5.85 -6.90 2.43
C ILE A 190 -4.98 -6.28 1.32
N CYS A 191 -4.78 -4.97 1.36
CA CYS A 191 -3.99 -4.22 0.38
C CYS A 191 -2.71 -3.64 1.02
N PRO A 192 -1.62 -4.44 1.23
CA PRO A 192 -0.46 -3.99 1.98
C PRO A 192 0.38 -2.91 1.28
N GLY A 193 0.13 -2.60 0.03
CA GLY A 193 0.77 -1.49 -0.69
C GLY A 193 0.14 -0.13 -0.42
N PHE A 194 -1.01 -0.08 0.25
CA PHE A 194 -1.77 1.13 0.51
C PHE A 194 -1.71 1.50 1.99
N ALA A 195 -1.06 2.63 2.31
CA ALA A 195 -0.97 3.13 3.68
C ALA A 195 -2.32 3.65 4.21
N ALA A 196 -3.21 4.06 3.32
CA ALA A 196 -4.57 4.49 3.63
C ALA A 196 -5.54 4.06 2.54
N ASP A 197 -6.81 3.93 2.91
CA ASP A 197 -7.88 3.61 1.97
C ASP A 197 -8.06 4.69 0.91
N CYS A 198 -8.35 4.27 -0.29
CA CYS A 198 -8.57 5.09 -1.48
C CYS A 198 -9.59 4.43 -2.40
N LEU A 199 -9.78 4.99 -3.60
CA LEU A 199 -10.73 4.46 -4.58
C LEU A 199 -10.39 3.00 -4.95
N GLU A 200 -9.10 2.72 -5.17
CA GLU A 200 -8.59 1.40 -5.55
C GLU A 200 -8.78 0.34 -4.45
N THR A 201 -8.94 0.74 -3.20
CA THR A 201 -9.19 -0.22 -2.12
C THR A 201 -10.67 -0.33 -1.77
N LEU A 202 -11.41 0.77 -1.75
CA LEU A 202 -12.81 0.78 -1.33
C LEU A 202 -13.75 0.35 -2.46
N GLU A 203 -13.59 0.89 -3.66
CA GLU A 203 -14.44 0.58 -4.80
C GLU A 203 -13.96 -0.71 -5.49
N GLU A 204 -12.71 -0.75 -5.99
CA GLU A 204 -12.22 -1.90 -6.75
C GLU A 204 -12.20 -3.19 -5.90
N ILE A 205 -11.69 -3.13 -4.66
CA ILE A 205 -11.61 -4.32 -3.79
C ILE A 205 -12.86 -4.47 -2.92
N GLY A 206 -13.28 -3.42 -2.24
CA GLY A 206 -14.38 -3.46 -1.28
C GLY A 206 -15.74 -3.74 -1.93
N ASP A 207 -15.98 -3.26 -3.13
CA ASP A 207 -17.27 -3.39 -3.82
C ASP A 207 -17.19 -4.29 -5.05
N GLU A 208 -16.41 -3.95 -6.08
CA GLU A 208 -16.39 -4.69 -7.35
C GLU A 208 -15.86 -6.11 -7.17
N LEU A 209 -14.76 -6.30 -6.45
CA LEU A 209 -14.18 -7.61 -6.22
C LEU A 209 -15.07 -8.48 -5.34
N ARG A 210 -15.73 -7.90 -4.33
CA ARG A 210 -16.76 -8.59 -3.52
C ARG A 210 -17.89 -9.09 -4.40
N CYS A 211 -18.44 -8.24 -5.25
CA CYS A 211 -19.50 -8.63 -6.18
C CYS A 211 -19.03 -9.77 -7.10
N ALA A 212 -17.82 -9.67 -7.64
CA ALA A 212 -17.25 -10.70 -8.50
C ALA A 212 -17.08 -12.06 -7.79
N TYR A 213 -16.67 -12.05 -6.51
CA TYR A 213 -16.60 -13.27 -5.70
C TYR A 213 -18.00 -13.85 -5.44
N GLN A 214 -18.96 -13.02 -5.05
CA GLN A 214 -20.32 -13.45 -4.71
C GLN A 214 -21.10 -13.98 -5.91
N LEU A 215 -20.79 -13.54 -7.13
CA LEU A 215 -21.36 -14.12 -8.35
C LEU A 215 -20.92 -15.58 -8.56
N GLU A 216 -19.71 -15.94 -8.16
CA GLU A 216 -19.19 -17.31 -8.26
C GLU A 216 -19.53 -18.16 -7.01
N ASN A 217 -19.72 -17.53 -5.86
CA ASN A 217 -20.06 -18.18 -4.59
C ASN A 217 -21.07 -17.35 -3.78
N PRO A 218 -22.37 -17.47 -4.05
CA PRO A 218 -23.41 -16.69 -3.37
C PRO A 218 -23.47 -16.89 -1.85
N ASP A 219 -23.10 -18.09 -1.37
CA ASP A 219 -23.10 -18.45 0.06
C ASP A 219 -21.72 -18.22 0.72
N GLY A 220 -20.72 -17.83 -0.06
CA GLY A 220 -19.36 -17.63 0.41
C GLY A 220 -19.18 -16.27 1.14
N ALA A 221 -18.20 -16.23 2.04
CA ALA A 221 -17.85 -15.03 2.78
C ALA A 221 -16.73 -14.25 2.08
N PHE A 222 -16.90 -12.94 1.93
CA PHE A 222 -15.86 -12.03 1.45
C PHE A 222 -15.68 -10.88 2.43
N HIS A 223 -14.42 -10.67 2.89
CA HIS A 223 -14.10 -9.57 3.78
C HIS A 223 -12.94 -8.74 3.20
N TYR A 224 -13.19 -7.43 3.04
CA TYR A 224 -12.12 -6.47 2.82
C TYR A 224 -11.57 -6.03 4.17
N ILE A 225 -10.25 -6.12 4.36
CA ILE A 225 -9.54 -5.67 5.56
C ILE A 225 -9.02 -4.26 5.29
N PRO A 226 -9.50 -3.24 6.03
CA PRO A 226 -9.14 -1.84 5.78
C PRO A 226 -7.64 -1.57 5.87
N ALA A 227 -7.18 -0.54 5.15
CA ALA A 227 -5.84 0.00 5.29
C ALA A 227 -5.60 0.61 6.70
N LEU A 228 -4.39 1.07 6.99
CA LEU A 228 -4.02 1.59 8.32
C LEU A 228 -4.71 2.91 8.68
N ASN A 229 -4.99 3.80 7.70
CA ASN A 229 -5.74 5.07 7.79
C ASN A 229 -5.14 6.14 8.75
#